data_3a86c52deb9bfd5e3ead8d8726ed3f18
#
_entry.id   3a86c52deb9bfd5e3ead8d8726ed3f18
#
_cell.length_a   1.000
_cell.length_b   1.000
_cell.length_c   1.000
_cell.angle_alpha   90.00
_cell.angle_beta   90.00
_cell.angle_gamma   90.00
#
_symmetry.space_group_name_H-M   'P 1'
#
loop_
_entity.id
_entity.type
_entity.pdbx_description
1 polymer ?
#
loop_
_entity_poly.entity_id
_entity_poly.type
_entity_poly.pdbx_seq_one_letter_code
_entity_poly.pdbx_strand_id
1 'polypeptide(L)'
;KIGVIKLKDPTNVVATLADIVENPKNLKITVLTADQIAIRLKEVDAAVIPGNYAVKNGLNPEESLAVESKDSPYANVLAVLKGNENDERIKKLIKVLQSDEMKEIVKEKYKGSVIATF
;
A
#
# COMPACT_ATOMS: atom_id res chain seq x y z
N LYS A 1 1.31 -9.92 -7.16
CA LYS A 1 0.77 -11.05 -7.96
C LYS A 1 1.64 -12.29 -7.77
N ILE A 2 1.69 -12.79 -6.52
CA ILE A 2 2.54 -13.93 -6.14
C ILE A 2 1.84 -15.30 -6.32
N GLY A 3 0.60 -15.32 -6.86
CA GLY A 3 -0.09 -16.55 -7.28
C GLY A 3 -0.57 -17.48 -6.17
N VAL A 4 -0.72 -17.00 -4.94
CA VAL A 4 -1.20 -17.83 -3.81
C VAL A 4 -2.72 -18.01 -3.78
N ILE A 5 -3.46 -17.07 -4.34
CA ILE A 5 -4.90 -17.11 -4.55
C ILE A 5 -5.24 -16.56 -5.92
N LYS A 6 -6.45 -16.86 -6.43
CA LYS A 6 -6.97 -16.29 -7.66
C LYS A 6 -8.30 -15.60 -7.41
N LEU A 7 -8.45 -14.40 -7.91
CA LEU A 7 -9.68 -13.64 -7.87
C LEU A 7 -10.51 -13.90 -9.12
N LYS A 8 -11.83 -13.79 -9.01
CA LYS A 8 -12.77 -13.84 -10.12
C LYS A 8 -12.44 -12.78 -11.19
N ASP A 9 -12.13 -11.56 -10.73
CA ASP A 9 -11.65 -10.47 -11.57
C ASP A 9 -10.39 -9.87 -10.92
N PRO A 10 -9.19 -10.07 -11.49
CA PRO A 10 -7.94 -9.56 -10.95
C PRO A 10 -7.79 -8.04 -11.09
N THR A 11 -8.68 -7.37 -11.84
CA THR A 11 -8.68 -5.90 -12.01
C THR A 11 -9.62 -5.18 -11.04
N ASN A 12 -10.45 -5.95 -10.30
CA ASN A 12 -11.37 -5.40 -9.32
C ASN A 12 -10.61 -4.91 -8.08
N VAL A 13 -10.47 -3.58 -7.94
CA VAL A 13 -9.76 -2.93 -6.81
C VAL A 13 -10.56 -2.93 -5.50
N VAL A 14 -11.84 -3.34 -5.54
CA VAL A 14 -12.72 -3.46 -4.36
C VAL A 14 -13.08 -4.92 -4.07
N ALA A 15 -12.25 -5.87 -4.54
CA ALA A 15 -12.46 -7.29 -4.31
C ALA A 15 -12.52 -7.63 -2.80
N THR A 16 -13.35 -8.58 -2.47
CA THR A 16 -13.56 -9.11 -1.13
C THR A 16 -13.12 -10.58 -1.05
N LEU A 17 -13.18 -11.19 0.14
CA LEU A 17 -12.91 -12.63 0.29
C LEU A 17 -13.86 -13.52 -0.54
N ALA A 18 -15.10 -13.05 -0.82
CA ALA A 18 -16.07 -13.76 -1.65
C ALA A 18 -15.67 -13.82 -3.14
N ASP A 19 -14.75 -12.98 -3.57
CA ASP A 19 -14.25 -12.94 -4.94
C ASP A 19 -13.05 -13.90 -5.18
N ILE A 20 -12.61 -14.64 -4.15
CA ILE A 20 -11.56 -15.63 -4.27
C ILE A 20 -12.17 -16.90 -4.91
N VAL A 21 -11.72 -17.26 -6.11
CA VAL A 21 -12.21 -18.44 -6.86
C VAL A 21 -11.26 -19.63 -6.74
N GLU A 22 -9.97 -19.40 -6.45
CA GLU A 22 -9.01 -20.46 -6.20
C GLU A 22 -8.16 -20.14 -4.97
N ASN A 23 -8.06 -21.11 -4.06
CA ASN A 23 -7.21 -21.05 -2.86
C ASN A 23 -6.53 -22.42 -2.67
N PRO A 24 -5.57 -22.76 -3.54
CA PRO A 24 -4.98 -24.11 -3.59
C PRO A 24 -4.18 -24.47 -2.33
N LYS A 25 -3.79 -23.48 -1.54
CA LYS A 25 -3.07 -23.68 -0.27
C LYS A 25 -3.99 -23.71 0.95
N ASN A 26 -5.31 -23.64 0.75
CA ASN A 26 -6.30 -23.59 1.83
C ASN A 26 -6.01 -22.51 2.88
N LEU A 27 -5.60 -21.31 2.43
CA LEU A 27 -5.28 -20.19 3.32
C LEU A 27 -6.54 -19.79 4.11
N LYS A 28 -6.39 -19.66 5.42
CA LYS A 28 -7.39 -19.05 6.30
C LYS A 28 -7.14 -17.55 6.35
N ILE A 29 -7.94 -16.78 5.64
CA ILE A 29 -7.72 -15.34 5.50
C ILE A 29 -8.62 -14.61 6.49
N THR A 30 -8.01 -13.79 7.35
CA THR A 30 -8.70 -12.94 8.33
C THR A 30 -8.48 -11.48 7.94
N VAL A 31 -9.56 -10.70 7.89
CA VAL A 31 -9.49 -9.26 7.66
C VAL A 31 -9.46 -8.52 9.00
N LEU A 32 -8.50 -7.64 9.15
CA LEU A 32 -8.30 -6.79 10.32
C LEU A 32 -8.14 -5.33 9.89
N THR A 33 -8.31 -4.40 10.83
CA THR A 33 -7.96 -3.00 10.60
C THR A 33 -6.45 -2.85 10.48
N ALA A 34 -5.98 -1.92 9.64
CA ALA A 34 -4.56 -1.80 9.28
C ALA A 34 -3.61 -1.61 10.48
N ASP A 35 -4.07 -0.94 11.53
CA ASP A 35 -3.33 -0.73 12.77
C ASP A 35 -3.15 -2.03 13.61
N GLN A 36 -4.09 -2.98 13.48
CA GLN A 36 -4.05 -4.25 14.22
C GLN A 36 -3.20 -5.32 13.54
N ILE A 37 -3.02 -5.25 12.22
CA ILE A 37 -2.33 -6.31 11.47
C ILE A 37 -0.87 -6.45 11.92
N ALA A 38 -0.12 -5.34 12.01
CA ALA A 38 1.29 -5.37 12.39
C ALA A 38 1.51 -5.90 13.82
N ILE A 39 0.59 -5.59 14.75
CA ILE A 39 0.65 -6.02 16.14
C ILE A 39 0.47 -7.54 16.25
N ARG A 40 -0.41 -8.11 15.41
CA ARG A 40 -0.75 -9.53 15.43
C ARG A 40 0.08 -10.39 14.48
N LEU A 41 1.14 -9.85 13.89
CA LEU A 41 1.99 -10.59 12.94
C LEU A 41 2.51 -11.93 13.51
N LYS A 42 2.78 -11.98 14.82
CA LYS A 42 3.26 -13.19 15.49
C LYS A 42 2.22 -14.30 15.68
N GLU A 43 0.95 -13.99 15.43
CA GLU A 43 -0.19 -14.91 15.58
C GLU A 43 -0.55 -15.61 14.27
N VAL A 44 0.10 -15.26 13.16
CA VAL A 44 -0.22 -15.73 11.80
C VAL A 44 1.03 -16.11 11.04
N ASP A 45 0.89 -16.93 10.00
CA ASP A 45 2.01 -17.36 9.16
C ASP A 45 2.47 -16.23 8.20
N ALA A 46 1.55 -15.35 7.79
CA ALA A 46 1.84 -14.20 6.93
C ALA A 46 0.78 -13.11 7.09
N ALA A 47 1.17 -11.87 6.85
CA ALA A 47 0.26 -10.72 6.86
C ALA A 47 0.58 -9.73 5.73
N VAL A 48 -0.44 -9.08 5.19
CA VAL A 48 -0.29 -7.92 4.28
C VAL A 48 -0.44 -6.67 5.12
N ILE A 49 0.64 -5.91 5.25
CA ILE A 49 0.73 -4.76 6.16
C ILE A 49 1.00 -3.50 5.34
N PRO A 50 0.19 -2.43 5.46
CA PRO A 50 0.53 -1.16 4.84
C PRO A 50 1.87 -0.62 5.37
N GLY A 51 2.73 -0.11 4.46
CA GLY A 51 4.13 0.22 4.76
C GLY A 51 4.34 1.18 5.94
N ASN A 52 3.45 2.19 6.08
CA ASN A 52 3.49 3.11 7.22
C ASN A 52 3.27 2.43 8.58
N TYR A 53 2.40 1.40 8.64
CA TYR A 53 2.18 0.61 9.85
C TYR A 53 3.33 -0.36 10.11
N ALA A 54 3.95 -0.91 9.07
CA ALA A 54 5.14 -1.75 9.19
C ALA A 54 6.27 -0.97 9.87
N VAL A 55 6.65 0.19 9.34
CA VAL A 55 7.71 1.05 9.90
C VAL A 55 7.38 1.51 11.31
N LYS A 56 6.14 1.94 11.57
CA LYS A 56 5.70 2.38 12.89
C LYS A 56 5.85 1.29 13.97
N ASN A 57 5.70 0.02 13.58
CA ASN A 57 5.85 -1.14 14.48
C ASN A 57 7.27 -1.76 14.42
N GLY A 58 8.26 -1.07 13.87
CA GLY A 58 9.64 -1.51 13.84
C GLY A 58 9.94 -2.65 12.88
N LEU A 59 9.03 -2.95 11.95
CA LEU A 59 9.25 -3.95 10.91
C LEU A 59 10.12 -3.35 9.80
N ASN A 60 11.08 -4.13 9.31
CA ASN A 60 11.92 -3.73 8.19
C ASN A 60 11.27 -4.17 6.86
N PRO A 61 10.84 -3.24 5.98
CA PRO A 61 10.23 -3.59 4.70
C PRO A 61 11.16 -4.37 3.77
N GLU A 62 12.49 -4.21 3.90
CA GLU A 62 13.48 -4.93 3.10
C GLU A 62 13.51 -6.43 3.40
N GLU A 63 13.03 -6.85 4.56
CA GLU A 63 12.92 -8.25 4.98
C GLU A 63 11.57 -8.88 4.59
N SER A 64 10.70 -8.11 3.92
CA SER A 64 9.39 -8.62 3.50
C SER A 64 9.50 -9.64 2.37
N LEU A 65 8.60 -10.62 2.37
CA LEU A 65 8.50 -11.64 1.32
C LEU A 65 8.13 -11.05 -0.05
N ALA A 66 7.39 -9.95 -0.06
CA ALA A 66 6.98 -9.22 -1.26
C ALA A 66 6.61 -7.79 -0.91
N VAL A 67 6.91 -6.85 -1.80
CA VAL A 67 6.50 -5.46 -1.75
C VAL A 67 5.65 -5.15 -2.97
N GLU A 68 4.65 -4.32 -2.80
CA GLU A 68 3.81 -3.83 -3.89
C GLU A 68 4.65 -3.01 -4.89
N SER A 69 4.40 -3.20 -6.19
CA SER A 69 5.15 -2.46 -7.22
C SER A 69 4.65 -1.01 -7.35
N LYS A 70 5.47 -0.15 -7.95
CA LYS A 70 5.09 1.22 -8.30
C LYS A 70 3.90 1.33 -9.26
N ASP A 71 3.59 0.24 -9.98
CA ASP A 71 2.47 0.16 -10.92
C ASP A 71 1.16 -0.27 -10.24
N SER A 72 1.13 -0.27 -8.92
CA SER A 72 -0.07 -0.61 -8.15
C SER A 72 -1.17 0.43 -8.36
N PRO A 73 -2.44 0.01 -8.54
CA PRO A 73 -3.57 0.91 -8.61
C PRO A 73 -3.92 1.57 -7.27
N TYR A 74 -3.27 1.17 -6.17
CA TYR A 74 -3.52 1.67 -4.81
C TYR A 74 -2.61 2.84 -4.40
N ALA A 75 -2.07 3.59 -5.39
CA ALA A 75 -1.29 4.80 -5.10
C ALA A 75 -2.12 5.84 -4.34
N ASN A 76 -1.49 6.52 -3.38
CA ASN A 76 -2.10 7.66 -2.71
C ASN A 76 -2.22 8.84 -3.69
N VAL A 77 -3.30 9.60 -3.56
CA VAL A 77 -3.61 10.73 -4.42
C VAL A 77 -3.91 12.00 -3.62
N LEU A 78 -3.65 13.15 -4.20
CA LEU A 78 -4.12 14.43 -3.69
C LEU A 78 -5.53 14.69 -4.24
N ALA A 79 -6.54 14.64 -3.37
CA ALA A 79 -7.92 14.96 -3.74
C ALA A 79 -8.26 16.41 -3.41
N VAL A 80 -8.98 17.07 -4.30
CA VAL A 80 -9.48 18.43 -4.13
C VAL A 80 -10.96 18.51 -4.50
N LEU A 81 -11.66 19.54 -4.01
CA LEU A 81 -13.03 19.82 -4.45
C LEU A 81 -13.03 20.16 -5.94
N LYS A 82 -14.04 19.65 -6.65
CA LYS A 82 -14.25 19.95 -8.08
C LYS A 82 -14.30 21.46 -8.30
N GLY A 83 -13.51 21.94 -9.24
CA GLY A 83 -13.33 23.36 -9.55
C GLY A 83 -12.11 24.00 -8.89
N ASN A 84 -11.44 23.34 -7.95
CA ASN A 84 -10.22 23.83 -7.29
C ASN A 84 -8.94 23.25 -7.89
N GLU A 85 -9.03 22.46 -8.96
CA GLU A 85 -7.88 21.76 -9.57
C GLU A 85 -6.81 22.74 -10.07
N ASN A 86 -7.23 23.95 -10.44
CA ASN A 86 -6.35 25.01 -10.96
C ASN A 86 -5.96 26.07 -9.93
N ASP A 87 -6.35 25.92 -8.66
CA ASP A 87 -5.92 26.85 -7.60
C ASP A 87 -4.40 26.87 -7.47
N GLU A 88 -3.81 28.07 -7.46
CA GLU A 88 -2.35 28.25 -7.40
C GLU A 88 -1.72 27.65 -6.14
N ARG A 89 -2.47 27.59 -5.03
CA ARG A 89 -2.02 26.93 -3.79
C ARG A 89 -1.90 25.42 -4.00
N ILE A 90 -2.87 24.82 -4.70
CA ILE A 90 -2.86 23.37 -5.03
C ILE A 90 -1.72 23.07 -5.98
N LYS A 91 -1.51 23.87 -7.03
CA LYS A 91 -0.36 23.69 -7.95
C LYS A 91 0.97 23.78 -7.21
N LYS A 92 1.13 24.73 -6.30
CA LYS A 92 2.34 24.85 -5.47
C LYS A 92 2.54 23.61 -4.59
N LEU A 93 1.48 23.11 -3.95
CA LEU A 93 1.52 21.90 -3.13
C LEU A 93 1.94 20.68 -3.96
N ILE A 94 1.34 20.47 -5.14
CA ILE A 94 1.71 19.39 -6.06
C ILE A 94 3.20 19.48 -6.41
N LYS A 95 3.69 20.68 -6.76
CA LYS A 95 5.12 20.88 -7.10
C LYS A 95 6.05 20.47 -5.95
N VAL A 96 5.69 20.79 -4.72
CA VAL A 96 6.47 20.40 -3.53
C VAL A 96 6.40 18.89 -3.31
N LEU A 97 5.19 18.31 -3.36
CA LEU A 97 4.99 16.87 -3.16
C LEU A 97 5.69 16.00 -4.22
N GLN A 98 5.89 16.53 -5.43
CA GLN A 98 6.56 15.84 -6.53
C GLN A 98 8.02 16.26 -6.73
N SER A 99 8.61 17.00 -5.77
CA SER A 99 9.99 17.43 -5.84
C SER A 99 10.97 16.29 -5.56
N ASP A 100 12.22 16.44 -6.01
CA ASP A 100 13.28 15.47 -5.73
C ASP A 100 13.63 15.45 -4.24
N GLU A 101 13.54 16.59 -3.56
CA GLU A 101 13.71 16.67 -2.11
C GLU A 101 12.65 15.83 -1.38
N MET A 102 11.39 15.83 -1.85
CA MET A 102 10.34 14.99 -1.27
C MET A 102 10.63 13.50 -1.51
N LYS A 103 11.16 13.11 -2.68
CA LYS A 103 11.56 11.72 -2.94
C LYS A 103 12.63 11.25 -1.95
N GLU A 104 13.64 12.08 -1.70
CA GLU A 104 14.70 11.76 -0.74
C GLU A 104 14.16 11.64 0.69
N ILE A 105 13.28 12.54 1.12
CA ILE A 105 12.61 12.48 2.44
C ILE A 105 11.80 11.18 2.57
N VAL A 106 11.03 10.82 1.54
CA VAL A 106 10.24 9.58 1.53
C VAL A 106 11.16 8.36 1.64
N LYS A 107 12.24 8.31 0.87
CA LYS A 107 13.21 7.22 0.89
C LYS A 107 13.88 7.08 2.25
N GLU A 108 14.35 8.16 2.83
CA GLU A 108 15.01 8.17 4.14
C GLU A 108 14.05 7.76 5.27
N LYS A 109 12.87 8.38 5.30
CA LYS A 109 11.90 8.19 6.38
C LYS A 109 11.23 6.82 6.35
N TYR A 110 10.92 6.31 5.15
CA TYR A 110 10.13 5.09 4.99
C TYR A 110 10.95 3.87 4.54
N LYS A 111 12.26 4.01 4.32
CA LYS A 111 13.19 2.89 4.06
C LYS A 111 12.65 1.89 3.03
N GLY A 112 12.12 2.39 1.91
CA GLY A 112 11.58 1.56 0.84
C GLY A 112 10.15 1.03 1.03
N SER A 113 9.50 1.25 2.19
CA SER A 113 8.10 0.86 2.42
C SER A 113 7.08 1.76 1.73
N VAL A 114 7.50 2.93 1.28
CA VAL A 114 6.72 3.86 0.47
C VAL A 114 7.52 4.18 -0.78
N ILE A 115 6.87 4.06 -1.93
CA ILE A 115 7.49 4.26 -3.24
C ILE A 115 6.88 5.50 -3.87
N ALA A 116 7.73 6.47 -4.26
CA ALA A 116 7.29 7.60 -5.06
C ALA A 116 6.91 7.12 -6.47
N THR A 117 5.70 7.43 -6.92
CA THR A 117 5.13 6.98 -8.21
C THR A 117 5.09 8.10 -9.26
N PHE A 118 5.78 9.21 -9.02
CA PHE A 118 5.85 10.39 -9.88
C PHE A 118 7.28 10.74 -10.27
#